data_b81b55876ae1cc3eda4d48155fc9191e
#
_entry.id   b81b55876ae1cc3eda4d48155fc9191e
#
_cell.length_a   1.000
_cell.length_b   1.000
_cell.length_c   1.000
_cell.angle_alpha   90.00
_cell.angle_beta   90.00
_cell.angle_gamma   90.00
#
_symmetry.space_group_name_H-M   'P 1'
#
loop_
_entity.id
_entity.type
_entity.pdbx_description
1 polymer ?
#
loop_
_entity_poly.entity_id
_entity_poly.type
_entity_poly.pdbx_seq_one_letter_code
_entity_poly.pdbx_strand_id
1 'polypeptide(L)'
;VRESFAPPSDARIVAQLPNCMRVWNDQSGGGGFFLAILEMAADAAPKSEQNQFETISEADAPKDNDAAPRPLDEADTATLEAAWGRLPQNLWRRGKKILVSTPEAASIWASERNHKGSRARIPGGRWRPLRVIHLGLETAHLRRGEFERVVGAAADRLAPTIERGVTEISAETLDSLLSGEEPPPHEISPDLAEVRGNHLLLDASDGTAIPVWLGGRTSLMLRAQERTVLAARRGVVIRTKDEEE
;
A
#
# COMPACT_ATOMS: atom_id res chain seq x y z
N VAL A 1 0.93 6.18 38.93
CA VAL A 1 0.27 5.60 37.74
C VAL A 1 -1.17 5.33 38.15
N ARG A 2 -2.16 5.86 37.41
CA ARG A 2 -3.58 5.57 37.71
C ARG A 2 -3.82 4.08 37.46
N GLU A 3 -4.59 3.41 38.36
CA GLU A 3 -4.91 1.97 38.20
C GLU A 3 -5.50 1.62 36.85
N SER A 4 -6.19 2.55 36.19
CA SER A 4 -6.70 2.39 34.81
C SER A 4 -5.62 2.21 33.72
N PHE A 5 -4.36 2.47 34.02
CA PHE A 5 -3.22 2.26 33.11
C PHE A 5 -2.35 1.06 33.48
N ALA A 6 -2.71 0.37 34.58
CA ALA A 6 -2.04 -0.88 34.92
C ALA A 6 -2.46 -1.99 33.93
N PRO A 7 -1.57 -2.92 33.59
CA PRO A 7 -1.96 -4.07 32.80
C PRO A 7 -3.05 -4.86 33.52
N PRO A 8 -4.00 -5.45 32.78
CA PRO A 8 -5.05 -6.26 33.37
C PRO A 8 -4.46 -7.45 34.15
N SER A 9 -5.11 -7.86 35.22
CA SER A 9 -4.67 -8.97 36.06
C SER A 9 -4.94 -10.36 35.46
N ASP A 10 -5.77 -10.46 34.42
CA ASP A 10 -6.07 -11.73 33.74
C ASP A 10 -4.84 -12.20 32.95
N ALA A 11 -4.26 -13.33 33.34
CA ALA A 11 -3.07 -13.90 32.74
C ALA A 11 -3.23 -14.19 31.22
N ARG A 12 -4.45 -14.50 30.76
CA ARG A 12 -4.73 -14.75 29.34
C ARG A 12 -4.65 -13.45 28.54
N ILE A 13 -5.05 -12.33 29.11
CA ILE A 13 -4.93 -11.02 28.46
C ILE A 13 -3.48 -10.56 28.49
N VAL A 14 -2.78 -10.73 29.63
CA VAL A 14 -1.37 -10.36 29.77
C VAL A 14 -0.52 -11.10 28.75
N ALA A 15 -0.77 -12.39 28.50
CA ALA A 15 -0.06 -13.19 27.51
C ALA A 15 -0.22 -12.69 26.06
N GLN A 16 -1.25 -11.91 25.77
CA GLN A 16 -1.54 -11.33 24.45
C GLN A 16 -0.94 -9.93 24.24
N LEU A 17 -0.52 -9.25 25.30
CA LEU A 17 0.05 -7.91 25.20
C LEU A 17 1.26 -7.80 24.25
N PRO A 18 2.15 -8.81 24.11
CA PRO A 18 3.20 -8.76 23.10
C PRO A 18 2.71 -8.67 21.66
N ASN A 19 1.45 -9.02 21.37
CA ASN A 19 0.83 -8.91 20.06
C ASN A 19 0.29 -7.50 19.77
N CYS A 20 0.46 -6.57 20.71
CA CYS A 20 0.05 -5.18 20.58
C CYS A 20 1.28 -4.29 20.43
N MET A 21 1.16 -3.24 19.65
CA MET A 21 2.19 -2.22 19.49
C MET A 21 1.66 -0.87 19.94
N ARG A 22 2.45 -0.16 20.74
CA ARG A 22 2.20 1.24 21.05
C ARG A 22 3.38 2.08 20.56
N VAL A 23 3.07 3.08 19.75
CA VAL A 23 4.05 4.06 19.31
C VAL A 23 3.83 5.35 20.11
N TRP A 24 4.87 5.79 20.80
CA TRP A 24 4.83 7.01 21.59
C TRP A 24 5.24 8.21 20.72
N ASN A 25 4.58 9.33 20.92
CA ASN A 25 4.84 10.57 20.17
C ASN A 25 6.23 11.17 20.42
N ASP A 26 6.81 10.93 21.59
CA ASP A 26 8.17 11.36 21.94
C ASP A 26 9.27 10.56 21.21
N GLN A 27 8.96 9.35 20.76
CA GLN A 27 9.90 8.48 20.04
C GLN A 27 9.80 8.60 18.51
N SER A 28 8.63 8.99 17.99
CA SER A 28 8.37 8.98 16.56
C SER A 28 8.39 10.35 15.89
N GLY A 29 8.45 11.42 16.66
CA GLY A 29 8.32 12.80 16.15
C GLY A 29 6.96 13.14 15.54
N GLY A 30 5.99 12.25 15.68
CA GLY A 30 4.61 12.36 15.20
C GLY A 30 3.58 12.09 16.28
N GLY A 31 2.33 11.88 15.89
CA GLY A 31 1.28 11.45 16.81
C GLY A 31 1.53 10.01 17.32
N GLY A 32 1.30 9.76 18.60
CA GLY A 32 1.30 8.40 19.13
C GLY A 32 0.10 7.60 18.62
N PHE A 33 0.28 6.30 18.42
CA PHE A 33 -0.83 5.40 18.07
C PHE A 33 -0.68 4.04 18.73
N PHE A 34 -1.79 3.31 18.76
CA PHE A 34 -1.87 1.94 19.25
C PHE A 34 -2.37 1.04 18.14
N LEU A 35 -1.70 -0.07 17.94
CA LEU A 35 -2.08 -1.11 17.00
C LEU A 35 -2.30 -2.42 17.76
N ALA A 36 -3.43 -3.07 17.51
CA ALA A 36 -3.68 -4.45 17.94
C ALA A 36 -4.32 -5.22 16.79
N ILE A 37 -3.86 -6.46 16.60
CA ILE A 37 -4.49 -7.43 15.70
C ILE A 37 -5.31 -8.37 16.59
N LEU A 38 -6.62 -8.42 16.33
CA LEU A 38 -7.56 -9.25 17.08
C LEU A 38 -8.07 -10.36 16.17
N GLU A 39 -8.01 -11.57 16.64
CA GLU A 39 -8.60 -12.74 16.00
C GLU A 39 -9.73 -13.26 16.87
N MET A 40 -10.86 -13.57 16.26
CA MET A 40 -11.99 -14.17 16.96
C MET A 40 -11.71 -15.65 17.18
N ALA A 41 -11.86 -16.11 18.43
CA ALA A 41 -11.68 -17.51 18.76
C ALA A 41 -12.66 -18.36 17.93
N ALA A 42 -12.20 -19.49 17.41
CA ALA A 42 -12.99 -20.36 16.53
C ALA A 42 -14.26 -20.93 17.22
N ASP A 43 -14.24 -21.01 18.55
CA ASP A 43 -15.35 -21.46 19.41
C ASP A 43 -16.25 -20.32 19.89
N ALA A 44 -15.93 -19.08 19.57
CA ALA A 44 -16.80 -17.96 19.83
C ALA A 44 -18.00 -18.01 18.86
N ALA A 45 -18.96 -18.88 19.16
CA ALA A 45 -20.21 -18.91 18.43
C ALA A 45 -20.84 -17.50 18.42
N PRO A 46 -21.25 -16.98 17.26
CA PRO A 46 -21.93 -15.71 17.21
C PRO A 46 -23.17 -15.82 18.12
N LYS A 47 -23.17 -15.09 19.23
CA LYS A 47 -24.38 -14.94 20.01
C LYS A 47 -25.41 -14.37 19.04
N SER A 48 -26.43 -15.17 18.74
CA SER A 48 -27.54 -14.77 17.88
C SER A 48 -28.46 -13.81 18.63
N GLU A 49 -27.93 -12.68 19.04
CA GLU A 49 -28.77 -11.55 19.32
C GLU A 49 -29.19 -11.00 17.97
N GLN A 50 -30.44 -11.22 17.64
CA GLN A 50 -31.15 -10.55 16.55
C GLN A 50 -31.19 -9.05 16.83
N ASN A 51 -30.05 -8.40 16.78
CA ASN A 51 -30.01 -6.97 16.69
C ASN A 51 -30.57 -6.60 15.31
N GLN A 52 -31.85 -6.19 15.29
CA GLN A 52 -32.45 -5.56 14.13
C GLN A 52 -31.72 -4.24 13.88
N PHE A 53 -30.64 -4.32 13.09
CA PHE A 53 -29.99 -3.12 12.60
C PHE A 53 -30.90 -2.47 11.57
N GLU A 54 -31.31 -1.23 11.84
CA GLU A 54 -32.06 -0.42 10.89
C GLU A 54 -31.34 -0.38 9.56
N THR A 55 -32.06 -0.67 8.51
CA THR A 55 -31.58 -0.51 7.15
C THR A 55 -31.44 0.99 6.90
N ILE A 56 -30.22 1.51 6.86
CA ILE A 56 -30.00 2.91 6.52
C ILE A 56 -30.55 3.12 5.12
N SER A 57 -31.44 4.08 4.99
CA SER A 57 -32.07 4.40 3.71
C SER A 57 -31.02 4.88 2.71
N GLU A 58 -31.27 4.68 1.43
CA GLU A 58 -30.37 5.14 0.37
C GLU A 58 -30.15 6.66 0.38
N ALA A 59 -31.10 7.42 0.97
CA ALA A 59 -31.01 8.85 1.13
C ALA A 59 -29.92 9.33 2.09
N ASP A 60 -29.54 8.48 3.08
CA ASP A 60 -28.52 8.80 4.09
C ASP A 60 -27.11 8.41 3.67
N ALA A 61 -26.93 7.87 2.47
CA ALA A 61 -25.59 7.57 1.95
C ALA A 61 -24.86 8.90 1.68
N PRO A 62 -23.64 9.09 2.22
CA PRO A 62 -22.87 10.29 1.91
C PRO A 62 -22.68 10.38 0.39
N LYS A 63 -22.89 11.55 -0.18
CA LYS A 63 -22.58 11.81 -1.59
C LYS A 63 -21.10 11.58 -1.79
N ASP A 64 -20.77 10.52 -2.52
CA ASP A 64 -19.41 10.05 -2.71
C ASP A 64 -18.75 10.91 -3.78
N ASN A 65 -17.87 11.82 -3.36
CA ASN A 65 -16.95 12.50 -4.27
C ASN A 65 -15.77 11.62 -4.67
N ASP A 66 -15.57 10.49 -3.96
CA ASP A 66 -14.60 9.46 -4.27
C ASP A 66 -15.33 8.24 -4.84
N ALA A 67 -15.08 7.92 -6.09
CA ALA A 67 -15.63 6.71 -6.69
C ALA A 67 -15.38 5.50 -5.81
N ALA A 68 -16.41 4.65 -5.65
CA ALA A 68 -16.28 3.40 -4.92
C ALA A 68 -15.17 2.54 -5.56
N PRO A 69 -14.39 1.78 -4.76
CA PRO A 69 -13.52 0.77 -5.33
C PRO A 69 -14.34 -0.21 -6.16
N ARG A 70 -13.87 -0.50 -7.35
CA ARG A 70 -14.43 -1.46 -8.28
C ARG A 70 -13.37 -2.41 -8.80
N PRO A 71 -13.68 -3.64 -9.21
CA PRO A 71 -12.78 -4.46 -9.99
C PRO A 71 -12.26 -3.68 -11.21
N LEU A 72 -11.10 -4.06 -11.72
CA LEU A 72 -10.61 -3.50 -12.98
C LEU A 72 -11.61 -3.83 -14.10
N ASP A 73 -11.83 -2.86 -14.99
CA ASP A 73 -12.47 -3.15 -16.26
C ASP A 73 -11.44 -3.61 -17.31
N GLU A 74 -11.92 -3.96 -18.48
CA GLU A 74 -11.07 -4.48 -19.55
C GLU A 74 -10.02 -3.47 -20.03
N ALA A 75 -10.37 -2.18 -20.08
CA ALA A 75 -9.45 -1.12 -20.49
C ALA A 75 -8.35 -0.89 -19.44
N ASP A 76 -8.71 -0.89 -18.14
CA ASP A 76 -7.74 -0.79 -17.05
C ASP A 76 -6.79 -1.98 -17.05
N THR A 77 -7.34 -3.19 -17.25
CA THR A 77 -6.57 -4.45 -17.33
C THR A 77 -5.57 -4.40 -18.48
N ALA A 78 -6.02 -4.06 -19.68
CA ALA A 78 -5.14 -3.96 -20.85
C ALA A 78 -4.01 -2.93 -20.65
N THR A 79 -4.32 -1.78 -20.03
CA THR A 79 -3.31 -0.76 -19.73
C THR A 79 -2.24 -1.27 -18.76
N LEU A 80 -2.64 -1.97 -17.71
CA LEU A 80 -1.71 -2.52 -16.73
C LEU A 80 -0.93 -3.72 -17.29
N GLU A 81 -1.55 -4.57 -18.11
CA GLU A 81 -0.86 -5.68 -18.80
C GLU A 81 0.20 -5.17 -19.79
N ALA A 82 -0.08 -4.08 -20.48
CA ALA A 82 0.91 -3.44 -21.33
C ALA A 82 2.14 -2.94 -20.53
N ALA A 83 1.89 -2.40 -19.32
CA ALA A 83 2.95 -1.87 -18.46
C ALA A 83 3.72 -2.96 -17.71
N TRP A 84 3.04 -4.01 -17.23
CA TRP A 84 3.59 -4.98 -16.28
C TRP A 84 3.74 -6.40 -16.82
N GLY A 85 3.13 -6.72 -17.97
CA GLY A 85 3.03 -8.09 -18.49
C GLY A 85 2.04 -8.91 -17.70
N ARG A 86 2.49 -9.52 -16.61
CA ARG A 86 1.63 -10.23 -15.67
C ARG A 86 1.05 -9.28 -14.62
N LEU A 87 -0.21 -9.50 -14.25
CA LEU A 87 -0.87 -8.72 -13.22
C LEU A 87 -0.91 -9.44 -11.88
N PRO A 88 -0.74 -8.72 -10.77
CA PRO A 88 -1.09 -9.23 -9.45
C PRO A 88 -2.57 -9.61 -9.37
N GLN A 89 -2.89 -10.57 -8.50
CA GLN A 89 -4.29 -10.94 -8.25
C GLN A 89 -5.02 -9.87 -7.41
N ASN A 90 -6.35 -9.86 -7.51
CA ASN A 90 -7.22 -8.99 -6.71
C ASN A 90 -6.90 -7.51 -6.83
N LEU A 91 -6.74 -7.03 -8.05
CA LEU A 91 -6.60 -5.61 -8.35
C LEU A 91 -7.96 -4.92 -8.40
N TRP A 92 -8.00 -3.73 -7.82
CA TRP A 92 -9.17 -2.87 -7.76
C TRP A 92 -8.79 -1.45 -8.18
N ARG A 93 -9.76 -0.73 -8.70
CA ARG A 93 -9.62 0.69 -9.04
C ARG A 93 -10.50 1.56 -8.16
N ARG A 94 -9.94 2.67 -7.68
CA ARG A 94 -10.68 3.74 -7.03
C ARG A 94 -10.20 5.09 -7.59
N GLY A 95 -11.05 5.73 -8.40
CA GLY A 95 -10.63 6.92 -9.11
C GLY A 95 -9.39 6.65 -9.98
N LYS A 96 -8.30 7.34 -9.71
CA LYS A 96 -7.00 7.11 -10.39
C LYS A 96 -6.14 6.01 -9.73
N LYS A 97 -6.48 5.54 -8.54
CA LYS A 97 -5.68 4.61 -7.75
C LYS A 97 -5.96 3.18 -8.13
N ILE A 98 -4.89 2.41 -8.29
CA ILE A 98 -4.93 0.95 -8.38
C ILE A 98 -4.54 0.39 -7.02
N LEU A 99 -5.33 -0.55 -6.54
CA LEU A 99 -5.19 -1.17 -5.23
C LEU A 99 -5.03 -2.68 -5.41
N VAL A 100 -4.10 -3.28 -4.70
CA VAL A 100 -4.05 -4.74 -4.54
C VAL A 100 -4.67 -5.11 -3.20
N SER A 101 -5.49 -6.16 -3.19
CA SER A 101 -6.18 -6.62 -1.98
C SER A 101 -5.94 -8.10 -1.73
N THR A 102 -6.32 -8.59 -0.56
CA THR A 102 -6.39 -10.04 -0.31
C THR A 102 -7.71 -10.63 -0.85
N PRO A 103 -7.78 -11.94 -1.11
CA PRO A 103 -9.02 -12.59 -1.53
C PRO A 103 -10.18 -12.34 -0.54
N GLU A 104 -9.89 -12.33 0.76
CA GLU A 104 -10.86 -12.10 1.82
C GLU A 104 -11.41 -10.67 1.77
N ALA A 105 -10.54 -9.67 1.69
CA ALA A 105 -10.95 -8.28 1.57
C ALA A 105 -11.69 -8.03 0.24
N ALA A 106 -11.25 -8.66 -0.85
CA ALA A 106 -11.93 -8.62 -2.13
C ALA A 106 -13.34 -9.21 -2.05
N SER A 107 -13.52 -10.34 -1.33
CA SER A 107 -14.83 -10.98 -1.14
C SER A 107 -15.81 -10.08 -0.37
N ILE A 108 -15.30 -9.33 0.61
CA ILE A 108 -16.11 -8.33 1.34
C ILE A 108 -16.60 -7.23 0.41
N TRP A 109 -15.71 -6.74 -0.44
CA TRP A 109 -16.02 -5.66 -1.37
C TRP A 109 -16.88 -6.10 -2.56
N ALA A 110 -16.69 -7.32 -3.06
CA ALA A 110 -17.45 -7.89 -4.17
C ALA A 110 -18.90 -8.22 -3.82
N SER A 111 -19.30 -8.13 -2.53
CA SER A 111 -20.69 -8.40 -2.17
C SER A 111 -21.63 -7.36 -2.80
N GLU A 112 -22.78 -7.83 -3.34
CA GLU A 112 -23.74 -7.00 -4.12
C GLU A 112 -24.23 -5.72 -3.44
N ARG A 113 -24.09 -5.63 -2.13
CA ARG A 113 -24.55 -4.47 -1.33
C ARG A 113 -23.48 -3.43 -1.04
N ASN A 114 -22.30 -3.59 -1.59
CA ASN A 114 -21.18 -2.67 -1.37
C ASN A 114 -20.97 -1.66 -2.51
N HIS A 115 -21.92 -1.55 -3.42
CA HIS A 115 -21.78 -0.70 -4.60
C HIS A 115 -21.65 0.80 -4.32
N LYS A 116 -21.90 1.25 -3.09
CA LYS A 116 -21.83 2.68 -2.73
C LYS A 116 -20.60 3.06 -1.89
N GLY A 117 -19.57 2.30 -1.96
CA GLY A 117 -18.16 2.70 -1.74
C GLY A 117 -17.69 2.99 -0.33
N SER A 118 -18.52 3.18 0.65
CA SER A 118 -18.08 3.52 2.00
C SER A 118 -18.55 2.55 3.09
N ARG A 119 -19.24 1.49 2.73
CA ARG A 119 -19.84 0.55 3.69
C ARG A 119 -19.61 -0.87 3.22
N ALA A 120 -18.89 -1.67 4.00
CA ALA A 120 -18.66 -3.07 3.74
C ALA A 120 -19.71 -3.93 4.44
N ARG A 121 -20.15 -5.01 3.78
CA ARG A 121 -20.95 -6.06 4.37
C ARG A 121 -20.12 -7.33 4.46
N ILE A 122 -20.03 -7.90 5.64
CA ILE A 122 -19.35 -9.18 5.81
C ILE A 122 -20.30 -10.33 5.48
N PRO A 123 -19.84 -11.38 4.78
CA PRO A 123 -20.61 -12.57 4.54
C PRO A 123 -21.14 -13.16 5.86
N GLY A 124 -22.45 -13.47 5.90
CA GLY A 124 -23.10 -14.08 7.07
C GLY A 124 -23.59 -13.14 8.15
N GLY A 125 -23.37 -11.82 8.06
CA GLY A 125 -23.81 -10.88 9.08
C GLY A 125 -24.21 -9.50 8.52
N ARG A 126 -25.05 -8.79 9.29
CA ARG A 126 -25.24 -7.37 9.09
C ARG A 126 -24.24 -6.61 9.97
N TRP A 127 -23.42 -5.80 9.33
CA TRP A 127 -22.54 -4.90 10.04
C TRP A 127 -23.22 -3.55 10.25
N ARG A 128 -22.97 -2.92 11.37
CA ARG A 128 -23.09 -1.47 11.42
C ARG A 128 -22.17 -0.95 10.32
N PRO A 129 -22.65 0.03 9.53
CA PRO A 129 -21.86 0.52 8.42
C PRO A 129 -20.55 1.09 8.93
N LEU A 130 -19.51 0.26 8.89
CA LEU A 130 -18.15 0.75 9.00
C LEU A 130 -17.87 1.52 7.72
N ARG A 131 -17.46 2.75 7.85
CA ARG A 131 -16.92 3.49 6.71
C ARG A 131 -15.62 2.82 6.31
N VAL A 132 -15.59 2.16 5.17
CA VAL A 132 -14.35 1.65 4.59
C VAL A 132 -13.60 2.83 4.00
N ILE A 133 -12.50 3.20 4.65
CA ILE A 133 -11.66 4.33 4.23
C ILE A 133 -10.66 3.86 3.19
N HIS A 134 -10.23 2.60 3.27
CA HIS A 134 -9.18 2.04 2.43
C HIS A 134 -9.39 0.55 2.19
N LEU A 135 -9.03 0.06 1.01
CA LEU A 135 -9.05 -1.34 0.64
C LEU A 135 -7.69 -1.74 0.10
N GLY A 136 -6.95 -2.56 0.85
CA GLY A 136 -5.68 -3.11 0.40
C GLY A 136 -4.55 -2.08 0.30
N LEU A 137 -3.56 -2.36 -0.54
CA LEU A 137 -2.37 -1.54 -0.76
C LEU A 137 -2.51 -0.76 -2.07
N GLU A 138 -2.31 0.56 -2.02
CA GLU A 138 -2.22 1.39 -3.22
C GLU A 138 -0.92 1.08 -3.96
N THR A 139 -1.02 0.55 -5.19
CA THR A 139 0.12 0.06 -5.96
C THR A 139 0.53 0.98 -7.10
N ALA A 140 -0.45 1.59 -7.76
CA ALA A 140 -0.19 2.43 -8.91
C ALA A 140 -1.27 3.48 -9.13
N HIS A 141 -1.00 4.39 -10.05
CA HIS A 141 -1.97 5.33 -10.56
C HIS A 141 -2.20 5.14 -12.06
N LEU A 142 -3.48 5.17 -12.46
CA LEU A 142 -3.90 5.39 -13.84
C LEU A 142 -4.50 6.78 -13.96
N ARG A 143 -4.07 7.52 -14.96
CA ARG A 143 -4.60 8.86 -15.24
C ARG A 143 -5.08 8.93 -16.69
N ARG A 144 -6.33 9.25 -16.89
CA ARG A 144 -6.96 9.33 -18.23
C ARG A 144 -6.84 8.03 -19.05
N GLY A 145 -6.85 6.88 -18.37
CA GLY A 145 -6.69 5.57 -19.01
C GLY A 145 -5.24 5.17 -19.29
N GLU A 146 -4.26 5.98 -18.93
CA GLU A 146 -2.83 5.69 -19.10
C GLU A 146 -2.18 5.37 -17.78
N PHE A 147 -1.16 4.50 -17.81
CA PHE A 147 -0.33 4.19 -16.66
C PHE A 147 0.52 5.41 -16.28
N GLU A 148 0.32 5.93 -15.07
CA GLU A 148 1.03 7.12 -14.61
C GLU A 148 2.30 6.75 -13.82
N ARG A 149 2.16 5.92 -12.80
CA ARG A 149 3.29 5.55 -11.93
C ARG A 149 2.97 4.41 -10.96
N VAL A 150 4.01 3.77 -10.45
CA VAL A 150 3.97 2.91 -9.26
C VAL A 150 4.06 3.78 -7.99
N VAL A 151 3.44 3.34 -6.92
CA VAL A 151 3.54 3.95 -5.58
C VAL A 151 4.71 3.31 -4.82
N GLY A 152 5.61 4.14 -4.27
CA GLY A 152 6.82 3.67 -3.60
C GLY A 152 6.57 2.63 -2.52
N ALA A 153 5.55 2.84 -1.67
CA ALA A 153 5.19 1.91 -0.60
C ALA A 153 4.77 0.49 -1.07
N ALA A 154 4.50 0.32 -2.36
CA ALA A 154 4.10 -0.97 -2.93
C ALA A 154 5.19 -1.61 -3.80
N ALA A 155 6.28 -0.91 -4.05
CA ALA A 155 7.30 -1.33 -5.02
C ALA A 155 7.88 -2.71 -4.69
N ASP A 156 8.28 -2.95 -3.44
CA ASP A 156 8.85 -4.23 -2.99
C ASP A 156 7.89 -5.43 -3.17
N ARG A 157 6.58 -5.18 -3.03
CA ARG A 157 5.56 -6.21 -3.20
C ARG A 157 5.16 -6.42 -4.65
N LEU A 158 5.25 -5.37 -5.45
CA LEU A 158 4.85 -5.39 -6.84
C LEU A 158 5.95 -6.00 -7.74
N ALA A 159 7.21 -5.62 -7.53
CA ALA A 159 8.34 -6.03 -8.34
C ALA A 159 8.41 -7.55 -8.60
N PRO A 160 8.26 -8.45 -7.60
CA PRO A 160 8.32 -9.89 -7.83
C PRO A 160 7.09 -10.48 -8.53
N THR A 161 6.03 -9.69 -8.72
CA THR A 161 4.75 -10.16 -9.28
C THR A 161 4.53 -9.77 -10.72
N ILE A 162 5.33 -8.85 -11.25
CA ILE A 162 5.24 -8.34 -12.63
C ILE A 162 6.40 -8.88 -13.48
N GLU A 163 6.24 -8.85 -14.80
CA GLU A 163 7.24 -9.35 -15.76
C GLU A 163 7.92 -8.24 -16.55
N ARG A 164 7.29 -7.07 -16.62
CA ARG A 164 7.80 -5.88 -17.34
C ARG A 164 7.82 -4.68 -16.43
N GLY A 165 8.56 -3.66 -16.82
CA GLY A 165 8.65 -2.44 -16.01
C GLY A 165 9.47 -2.61 -14.74
N VAL A 166 10.29 -3.66 -14.65
CA VAL A 166 11.21 -3.93 -13.55
C VAL A 166 12.56 -4.39 -14.11
N THR A 167 13.64 -3.90 -13.50
CA THR A 167 15.02 -4.29 -13.83
C THR A 167 15.79 -4.52 -12.54
N GLU A 168 16.51 -5.64 -12.48
CA GLU A 168 17.40 -5.94 -11.36
C GLU A 168 18.66 -5.08 -11.43
N ILE A 169 19.07 -4.57 -10.29
CA ILE A 169 20.26 -3.74 -10.11
C ILE A 169 21.09 -4.22 -8.93
N SER A 170 22.32 -3.75 -8.82
CA SER A 170 23.15 -4.02 -7.64
C SER A 170 22.75 -3.13 -6.45
N ALA A 171 23.11 -3.58 -5.24
CA ALA A 171 22.92 -2.82 -4.01
C ALA A 171 23.63 -1.45 -4.09
N GLU A 172 24.83 -1.41 -4.65
CA GLU A 172 25.62 -0.18 -4.81
C GLU A 172 24.92 0.83 -5.72
N THR A 173 24.30 0.34 -6.81
CA THR A 173 23.52 1.21 -7.72
C THR A 173 22.31 1.79 -7.01
N LEU A 174 21.60 0.97 -6.21
CA LEU A 174 20.49 1.46 -5.42
C LEU A 174 20.93 2.51 -4.40
N ASP A 175 22.04 2.27 -3.70
CA ASP A 175 22.59 3.17 -2.69
C ASP A 175 23.06 4.50 -3.32
N SER A 176 23.65 4.46 -4.50
CA SER A 176 24.03 5.63 -5.30
C SER A 176 22.80 6.49 -5.63
N LEU A 177 21.73 5.89 -6.13
CA LEU A 177 20.46 6.59 -6.39
C LEU A 177 19.86 7.20 -5.11
N LEU A 178 19.87 6.46 -4.01
CA LEU A 178 19.38 6.95 -2.72
C LEU A 178 20.24 8.10 -2.17
N SER A 179 21.55 8.10 -2.43
CA SER A 179 22.44 9.21 -2.03
C SER A 179 22.13 10.51 -2.78
N GLY A 180 21.53 10.46 -3.97
CA GLY A 180 21.13 11.59 -4.79
C GLY A 180 21.73 11.64 -6.17
N GLU A 181 22.44 10.60 -6.58
CA GLU A 181 22.94 10.52 -7.93
C GLU A 181 21.79 10.25 -8.91
N GLU A 182 21.88 10.85 -10.09
CA GLU A 182 20.90 10.71 -11.16
C GLU A 182 21.61 10.31 -12.46
N PRO A 183 22.16 9.07 -12.55
CA PRO A 183 22.87 8.62 -13.72
C PRO A 183 21.92 8.46 -14.93
N PRO A 184 22.45 8.52 -16.16
CA PRO A 184 21.69 8.12 -17.34
C PRO A 184 21.24 6.66 -17.23
N PRO A 185 20.05 6.27 -17.76
CA PRO A 185 19.54 4.92 -17.64
C PRO A 185 20.50 3.82 -18.14
N HIS A 186 21.25 4.06 -19.22
CA HIS A 186 22.20 3.08 -19.78
C HIS A 186 23.42 2.80 -18.88
N GLU A 187 23.75 3.71 -17.96
CA GLU A 187 24.81 3.49 -16.95
C GLU A 187 24.32 2.58 -15.81
N ILE A 188 23.01 2.54 -15.55
CA ILE A 188 22.41 1.63 -14.59
C ILE A 188 22.35 0.21 -15.17
N SER A 189 21.80 0.10 -16.38
CA SER A 189 21.76 -1.14 -17.15
C SER A 189 21.67 -0.84 -18.64
N PRO A 190 22.40 -1.58 -19.50
CA PRO A 190 22.26 -1.45 -20.96
C PRO A 190 20.83 -1.63 -21.44
N ASP A 191 20.05 -2.49 -20.77
CA ASP A 191 18.64 -2.77 -21.11
C ASP A 191 17.73 -1.56 -20.93
N LEU A 192 18.17 -0.57 -20.14
CA LEU A 192 17.42 0.65 -19.89
C LEU A 192 17.72 1.79 -20.86
N ALA A 193 18.65 1.61 -21.80
CA ALA A 193 19.08 2.66 -22.71
C ALA A 193 17.92 3.32 -23.49
N GLU A 194 16.97 2.50 -23.97
CA GLU A 194 15.82 2.94 -24.75
C GLU A 194 14.51 2.99 -23.95
N VAL A 195 14.54 2.57 -22.68
CA VAL A 195 13.35 2.59 -21.81
C VAL A 195 13.09 4.02 -21.35
N ARG A 196 11.83 4.44 -21.43
CA ARG A 196 11.39 5.77 -20.98
C ARG A 196 10.17 5.67 -20.12
N GLY A 197 10.05 6.59 -19.16
CA GLY A 197 8.90 6.68 -18.28
C GLY A 197 9.07 5.98 -16.94
N ASN A 198 7.98 5.51 -16.39
CA ASN A 198 7.95 4.88 -15.07
C ASN A 198 8.52 3.46 -15.11
N HIS A 199 9.41 3.14 -14.17
CA HIS A 199 10.07 1.85 -14.08
C HIS A 199 10.35 1.49 -12.61
N LEU A 200 10.53 0.21 -12.30
CA LEU A 200 11.00 -0.27 -11.02
C LEU A 200 12.45 -0.74 -11.14
N LEU A 201 13.27 -0.34 -10.18
CA LEU A 201 14.61 -0.91 -9.98
C LEU A 201 14.56 -1.79 -8.74
N LEU A 202 15.02 -3.03 -8.87
CA LEU A 202 14.97 -4.05 -7.83
C LEU A 202 16.38 -4.46 -7.43
N ASP A 203 16.74 -4.24 -6.17
CA ASP A 203 17.91 -4.88 -5.57
C ASP A 203 17.56 -6.34 -5.23
N ALA A 204 18.08 -7.27 -6.02
CA ALA A 204 17.81 -8.69 -5.85
C ALA A 204 18.44 -9.27 -4.56
N SER A 205 19.38 -8.57 -3.93
CA SER A 205 20.09 -9.06 -2.73
C SER A 205 19.20 -9.03 -1.48
N ASP A 206 18.31 -8.05 -1.37
CA ASP A 206 17.41 -7.86 -0.22
C ASP A 206 15.92 -7.70 -0.59
N GLY A 207 15.61 -7.67 -1.89
CA GLY A 207 14.25 -7.51 -2.40
C GLY A 207 13.73 -6.07 -2.36
N THR A 208 14.58 -5.09 -2.08
CA THR A 208 14.20 -3.67 -2.07
C THR A 208 13.94 -3.20 -3.50
N ALA A 209 12.76 -2.67 -3.75
CA ALA A 209 12.41 -2.08 -5.05
C ALA A 209 12.05 -0.60 -4.92
N ILE A 210 12.47 0.20 -5.89
CA ILE A 210 12.17 1.63 -5.94
C ILE A 210 11.57 2.03 -7.28
N PRO A 211 10.53 2.88 -7.30
CA PRO A 211 10.02 3.46 -8.53
C PRO A 211 10.92 4.61 -8.98
N VAL A 212 11.22 4.62 -10.27
CA VAL A 212 12.02 5.65 -10.92
C VAL A 212 11.33 6.18 -12.17
N TRP A 213 11.73 7.35 -12.59
CA TRP A 213 11.44 7.90 -13.91
C TRP A 213 12.70 7.83 -14.76
N LEU A 214 12.61 7.14 -15.88
CA LEU A 214 13.69 7.02 -16.88
C LEU A 214 13.49 8.08 -17.96
N GLY A 215 14.40 9.01 -18.03
CA GLY A 215 14.46 10.09 -19.00
C GLY A 215 15.86 10.24 -19.56
N GLY A 216 16.37 11.47 -19.70
CA GLY A 216 17.79 11.75 -19.93
C GLY A 216 18.65 11.35 -18.74
N ARG A 217 18.05 11.39 -17.54
CA ARG A 217 18.61 10.91 -16.27
C ARG A 217 17.58 10.04 -15.57
N THR A 218 18.03 9.27 -14.59
CA THR A 218 17.19 8.43 -13.75
C THR A 218 16.82 9.18 -12.48
N SER A 219 15.54 9.49 -12.29
CA SER A 219 15.05 10.24 -11.11
C SER A 219 14.20 9.35 -10.22
N LEU A 220 14.43 9.42 -8.89
CA LEU A 220 13.64 8.70 -7.91
C LEU A 220 12.20 9.21 -7.86
N MET A 221 11.25 8.29 -7.85
CA MET A 221 9.81 8.59 -7.68
C MET A 221 9.33 8.32 -6.25
N LEU A 222 10.22 8.50 -5.28
CA LEU A 222 9.95 8.39 -3.85
C LEU A 222 9.60 9.76 -3.25
N ARG A 223 8.76 9.77 -2.23
CA ARG A 223 8.58 10.94 -1.38
C ARG A 223 9.84 11.17 -0.55
N ALA A 224 10.10 12.42 -0.15
CA ALA A 224 11.28 12.74 0.65
C ALA A 224 11.41 11.86 1.91
N GLN A 225 10.28 11.65 2.63
CA GLN A 225 10.27 10.80 3.82
C GLN A 225 10.58 9.32 3.50
N GLU A 226 10.02 8.80 2.41
CA GLU A 226 10.26 7.40 1.98
C GLU A 226 11.75 7.20 1.64
N ARG A 227 12.34 8.15 0.90
CA ARG A 227 13.77 8.14 0.59
C ARG A 227 14.62 8.20 1.86
N THR A 228 14.29 9.11 2.78
CA THR A 228 15.05 9.26 4.04
C THR A 228 15.02 7.98 4.87
N VAL A 229 13.84 7.34 5.00
CA VAL A 229 13.71 6.08 5.76
C VAL A 229 14.49 4.96 5.07
N LEU A 230 14.39 4.84 3.75
CA LEU A 230 15.07 3.79 3.01
C LEU A 230 16.59 3.96 3.04
N ALA A 231 17.10 5.18 2.83
CA ALA A 231 18.51 5.51 2.94
C ALA A 231 19.05 5.20 4.34
N ALA A 232 18.35 5.59 5.41
CA ALA A 232 18.73 5.31 6.78
C ALA A 232 18.80 3.81 7.08
N ARG A 233 17.85 3.02 6.57
CA ARG A 233 17.84 1.54 6.72
C ARG A 233 19.03 0.87 6.05
N ARG A 234 19.54 1.44 4.97
CA ARG A 234 20.69 0.94 4.21
C ARG A 234 22.02 1.60 4.62
N GLY A 235 22.01 2.55 5.57
CA GLY A 235 23.20 3.28 5.99
C GLY A 235 23.72 4.29 4.96
N VAL A 236 22.87 4.71 4.02
CA VAL A 236 23.21 5.66 2.96
C VAL A 236 23.03 7.09 3.44
N VAL A 237 24.03 7.94 3.20
CA VAL A 237 23.96 9.38 3.46
C VAL A 237 23.38 10.08 2.23
N ILE A 238 22.28 10.81 2.42
CA ILE A 238 21.68 11.62 1.36
C ILE A 238 22.50 12.90 1.21
N ARG A 239 23.05 13.13 0.02
CA ARG A 239 23.74 14.38 -0.30
C ARG A 239 22.71 15.51 -0.47
N THR A 240 22.95 16.62 0.17
CA THR A 240 22.18 17.85 -0.02
C THR A 240 22.85 18.70 -1.10
N LYS A 241 22.05 19.43 -1.90
CA LYS A 241 22.57 20.25 -3.00
C LYS A 241 23.52 21.38 -2.56
N ASP A 242 23.61 21.62 -1.26
CA ASP A 242 24.44 22.68 -0.68
C ASP A 242 25.92 22.24 -0.45
N GLU A 243 26.27 20.99 -0.78
CA GLU A 243 27.64 20.47 -0.62
C GLU A 243 28.45 20.45 -1.93
N GLU A 244 27.89 20.96 -3.04
CA GLU A 244 28.54 21.01 -4.36
C GLU A 244 29.04 22.42 -4.76
N GLU A 245 29.10 23.41 -3.84
CA GLU A 245 29.72 24.70 -4.09
C GLU A 245 31.12 24.84 -3.48
#